data_aa46d0e44c181daacb207bb8e3b8db0a
#
_entry.id   aa46d0e44c181daacb207bb8e3b8db0a
#
_cell.length_a   1.000
_cell.length_b   1.000
_cell.length_c   1.000
_cell.angle_alpha   90.00
_cell.angle_beta   90.00
_cell.angle_gamma   90.00
#
_symmetry.space_group_name_H-M   'P 1'
#
loop_
_entity.id
_entity.type
_entity.pdbx_description
1 polymer ?
#
loop_
_entity_poly.entity_id
_entity_poly.type
_entity_poly.pdbx_seq_one_letter_code
_entity_poly.pdbx_strand_id
1 'polypeptide(L)'
;LQSLPFDVRKSTMALFMAEVLYRLVRESEPNEPLFDFVWGSAEALDAMDDGVSNFHLWFLANLSRLLGYRPGNDYTPGAWFDIREGLYTPVRPAHPGVMTQECAALLHTLLRCDVRRLGEVAFNRERRSDFLRAIFSYFGYLPYAIIAVHSGLLLRDVL
;
A
#
# COMPACT_ATOMS: atom_id res chain seq x y z
N LEU A 1 -19.32 -10.67 4.17
CA LEU A 1 -18.26 -11.05 3.23
C LEU A 1 -18.65 -12.37 2.55
N GLN A 2 -18.87 -12.34 1.25
CA GLN A 2 -19.45 -13.48 0.52
C GLN A 2 -18.44 -14.16 -0.40
N SER A 3 -17.60 -13.41 -1.10
CA SER A 3 -16.65 -13.94 -2.05
C SER A 3 -15.25 -14.13 -1.45
N LEU A 4 -14.90 -13.35 -0.46
CA LEU A 4 -13.57 -13.31 0.14
C LEU A 4 -13.07 -14.69 0.62
N PRO A 5 -13.89 -15.54 1.26
CA PRO A 5 -13.41 -16.87 1.69
C PRO A 5 -13.22 -17.87 0.55
N PHE A 6 -13.78 -17.62 -0.62
CA PHE A 6 -13.81 -18.56 -1.74
C PHE A 6 -12.91 -18.17 -2.91
N ASP A 7 -12.50 -16.90 -2.99
CA ASP A 7 -11.54 -16.43 -3.99
C ASP A 7 -10.13 -16.41 -3.38
N VAL A 8 -9.25 -17.25 -3.91
CA VAL A 8 -7.87 -17.39 -3.43
C VAL A 8 -7.10 -16.07 -3.46
N ARG A 9 -7.32 -15.24 -4.48
CA ARG A 9 -6.66 -13.93 -4.59
C ARG A 9 -7.11 -13.00 -3.48
N LYS A 10 -8.41 -12.93 -3.22
CA LYS A 10 -8.99 -12.10 -2.17
C LYS A 10 -8.59 -12.60 -0.78
N SER A 11 -8.61 -13.90 -0.57
CA SER A 11 -8.15 -14.51 0.70
C SER A 11 -6.68 -14.18 0.97
N THR A 12 -5.84 -14.25 -0.04
CA THR A 12 -4.41 -13.91 0.06
C THR A 12 -4.24 -12.43 0.42
N MET A 13 -5.00 -11.54 -0.19
CA MET A 13 -4.96 -10.11 0.15
C MET A 13 -5.44 -9.84 1.58
N ALA A 14 -6.48 -10.52 2.03
CA ALA A 14 -6.97 -10.41 3.41
C ALA A 14 -5.93 -10.88 4.44
N LEU A 15 -5.23 -11.97 4.16
CA LEU A 15 -4.12 -12.44 5.00
C LEU A 15 -2.96 -11.45 5.02
N PHE A 16 -2.63 -10.86 3.88
CA PHE A 16 -1.64 -9.81 3.79
C PHE A 16 -2.01 -8.60 4.66
N MET A 17 -3.26 -8.12 4.55
CA MET A 17 -3.75 -7.03 5.41
C MET A 17 -3.60 -7.36 6.88
N ALA A 18 -4.01 -8.55 7.29
CA ALA A 18 -3.92 -8.98 8.69
C ALA A 18 -2.48 -9.01 9.20
N GLU A 19 -1.53 -9.50 8.40
CA GLU A 19 -0.12 -9.52 8.75
C GLU A 19 0.47 -8.11 8.86
N VAL A 20 0.15 -7.24 7.91
CA VAL A 20 0.59 -5.84 7.93
C VAL A 20 0.08 -5.14 9.18
N LEU A 21 -1.20 -5.28 9.48
CA LEU A 21 -1.80 -4.66 10.67
C LEU A 21 -1.16 -5.19 11.95
N TYR A 22 -0.97 -6.49 12.05
CA TYR A 22 -0.32 -7.11 13.22
C TYR A 22 1.07 -6.55 13.47
N ARG A 23 1.81 -6.24 12.41
CA ARG A 23 3.20 -5.76 12.53
C ARG A 23 3.34 -4.25 12.68
N LEU A 24 2.45 -3.49 12.04
CA LEU A 24 2.54 -2.03 12.00
C LEU A 24 1.72 -1.34 13.08
N VAL A 25 0.59 -1.93 13.47
CA VAL A 25 -0.28 -1.33 14.48
C VAL A 25 0.17 -1.78 15.87
N ARG A 26 0.61 -0.83 16.67
CA ARG A 26 1.10 -1.08 18.04
C ARG A 26 0.26 -0.36 19.10
N GLU A 27 -0.84 0.20 18.69
CA GLU A 27 -1.72 0.92 19.58
C GLU A 27 -2.53 -0.05 20.45
N SER A 28 -2.59 0.25 21.73
CA SER A 28 -3.42 -0.46 22.71
C SER A 28 -4.77 0.21 22.93
N GLU A 29 -4.96 1.40 22.35
CA GLU A 29 -6.18 2.18 22.50
C GLU A 29 -7.09 2.05 21.27
N PRO A 30 -8.42 2.17 21.46
CA PRO A 30 -9.37 2.16 20.34
C PRO A 30 -9.04 3.24 19.32
N ASN A 31 -9.00 2.87 18.05
CA ASN A 31 -8.77 3.75 16.92
C ASN A 31 -9.89 3.55 15.89
N GLU A 32 -10.97 4.30 16.04
CA GLU A 32 -12.16 4.20 15.16
C GLU A 32 -11.82 4.44 13.69
N PRO A 33 -11.06 5.50 13.32
CA PRO A 33 -10.71 5.73 11.92
C PRO A 33 -9.95 4.57 11.28
N LEU A 34 -9.03 3.95 12.02
CA LEU A 34 -8.31 2.77 11.55
C LEU A 34 -9.24 1.57 11.39
N PHE A 35 -10.10 1.33 12.35
CA PHE A 35 -11.09 0.26 12.29
C PHE A 35 -12.01 0.42 11.08
N ASP A 36 -12.58 1.60 10.89
CA ASP A 36 -13.47 1.90 9.78
C ASP A 36 -12.79 1.72 8.42
N PHE A 37 -11.53 2.14 8.32
CA PHE A 37 -10.74 1.94 7.12
C PHE A 37 -10.49 0.46 6.84
N VAL A 38 -10.10 -0.30 7.84
CA VAL A 38 -9.81 -1.76 7.68
C VAL A 38 -11.08 -2.50 7.30
N TRP A 39 -12.20 -2.22 7.98
CA TRP A 39 -13.48 -2.85 7.69
C TRP A 39 -13.97 -2.51 6.29
N GLY A 40 -13.98 -1.22 5.94
CA GLY A 40 -14.38 -0.77 4.61
C GLY A 40 -13.47 -1.32 3.50
N SER A 41 -12.18 -1.50 3.78
CA SER A 41 -11.24 -2.14 2.85
C SER A 41 -11.57 -3.62 2.62
N ALA A 42 -11.95 -4.34 3.68
CA ALA A 42 -12.35 -5.74 3.57
C ALA A 42 -13.66 -5.89 2.78
N GLU A 43 -14.63 -5.01 3.01
CA GLU A 43 -15.89 -5.00 2.24
C GLU A 43 -15.64 -4.66 0.77
N ALA A 44 -14.78 -3.68 0.49
CA ALA A 44 -14.40 -3.34 -0.87
C ALA A 44 -13.72 -4.50 -1.58
N LEU A 45 -12.77 -5.16 -0.92
CA LEU A 45 -12.09 -6.34 -1.47
C LEU A 45 -13.07 -7.47 -1.77
N ASP A 46 -14.03 -7.70 -0.89
CA ASP A 46 -15.07 -8.73 -1.09
C ASP A 46 -15.92 -8.44 -2.34
N ALA A 47 -16.23 -7.18 -2.58
CA ALA A 47 -17.07 -6.73 -3.69
C ALA A 47 -16.32 -6.57 -5.04
N MET A 48 -14.99 -6.59 -5.03
CA MET A 48 -14.21 -6.36 -6.25
C MET A 48 -14.32 -7.52 -7.24
N ASP A 49 -14.49 -7.19 -8.51
CA ASP A 49 -14.44 -8.13 -9.62
C ASP A 49 -13.08 -8.09 -10.34
N ASP A 50 -12.46 -6.93 -10.41
CA ASP A 50 -11.14 -6.72 -11.00
C ASP A 50 -10.24 -5.86 -10.10
N GLY A 51 -8.97 -5.68 -10.49
CA GLY A 51 -8.01 -4.86 -9.74
C GLY A 51 -7.52 -5.46 -8.43
N VAL A 52 -7.89 -6.69 -8.09
CA VAL A 52 -7.48 -7.37 -6.86
C VAL A 52 -5.96 -7.41 -6.72
N SER A 53 -5.22 -7.57 -7.81
CA SER A 53 -3.75 -7.59 -7.80
C SER A 53 -3.09 -6.27 -7.37
N ASN A 54 -3.82 -5.16 -7.41
CA ASN A 54 -3.36 -3.83 -6.99
C ASN A 54 -3.89 -3.42 -5.60
N PHE A 55 -4.77 -4.22 -5.02
CA PHE A 55 -5.47 -3.88 -3.79
C PHE A 55 -4.51 -3.63 -2.61
N HIS A 56 -3.50 -4.49 -2.44
CA HIS A 56 -2.53 -4.35 -1.36
C HIS A 56 -1.72 -3.05 -1.45
N LEU A 57 -1.43 -2.57 -2.66
CA LEU A 57 -0.72 -1.29 -2.87
C LEU A 57 -1.60 -0.11 -2.46
N TRP A 58 -2.85 -0.14 -2.87
CA TRP A 58 -3.84 0.87 -2.46
C TRP A 58 -4.04 0.87 -0.94
N PHE A 59 -4.15 -0.31 -0.35
CA PHE A 59 -4.32 -0.47 1.10
C PHE A 59 -3.14 0.13 1.86
N LEU A 60 -1.90 -0.19 1.49
CA LEU A 60 -0.69 0.33 2.14
C LEU A 60 -0.55 1.84 1.97
N ALA A 61 -0.81 2.37 0.78
CA ALA A 61 -0.74 3.81 0.52
C ALA A 61 -1.71 4.57 1.44
N ASN A 62 -2.96 4.11 1.54
CA ASN A 62 -3.96 4.78 2.37
C ASN A 62 -3.77 4.52 3.87
N LEU A 63 -3.26 3.35 4.25
CA LEU A 63 -2.92 3.03 5.63
C LEU A 63 -1.85 4.00 6.18
N SER A 64 -0.93 4.48 5.36
CA SER A 64 0.11 5.42 5.77
C SER A 64 -0.46 6.69 6.42
N ARG A 65 -1.59 7.17 5.94
CA ARG A 65 -2.27 8.33 6.52
C ARG A 65 -2.75 8.10 7.94
N LEU A 66 -3.22 6.88 8.22
CA LEU A 66 -3.78 6.50 9.52
C LEU A 66 -2.71 6.15 10.54
N LEU A 67 -1.54 5.77 10.08
CA LEU A 67 -0.38 5.47 10.94
C LEU A 67 0.48 6.72 11.25
N GLY A 68 0.04 7.90 10.82
CA GLY A 68 0.71 9.16 11.15
C GLY A 68 1.77 9.61 10.16
N TYR A 69 2.02 8.85 9.09
CA TYR A 69 3.02 9.23 8.08
C TYR A 69 2.55 10.36 7.16
N ARG A 70 1.27 10.41 6.83
CA ARG A 70 0.60 11.50 6.11
C ARG A 70 1.41 12.07 4.95
N PRO A 71 1.52 11.35 3.82
CA PRO A 71 2.21 11.87 2.64
C PRO A 71 1.68 13.23 2.23
N GLY A 72 2.58 14.14 1.84
CA GLY A 72 2.23 15.45 1.34
C GLY A 72 1.30 15.40 0.13
N ASN A 73 0.62 16.51 -0.17
CA ASN A 73 -0.31 16.62 -1.29
C ASN A 73 0.19 17.54 -2.41
N ASP A 74 1.47 17.86 -2.40
CA ASP A 74 2.15 18.79 -3.28
C ASP A 74 2.80 18.12 -4.50
N TYR A 75 2.25 16.99 -4.93
CA TYR A 75 2.73 16.27 -6.10
C TYR A 75 2.67 17.11 -7.38
N THR A 76 3.77 17.08 -8.12
CA THR A 76 3.84 17.56 -9.50
C THR A 76 4.44 16.47 -10.39
N PRO A 77 4.06 16.38 -11.68
CA PRO A 77 4.62 15.38 -12.59
C PRO A 77 6.14 15.35 -12.58
N GLY A 78 6.72 14.16 -12.46
CA GLY A 78 8.16 13.96 -12.40
C GLY A 78 8.78 14.20 -11.01
N ALA A 79 7.99 14.46 -9.99
CA ALA A 79 8.50 14.60 -8.62
C ALA A 79 9.06 13.28 -8.07
N TRP A 80 10.06 13.40 -7.23
CA TRP A 80 10.54 12.38 -6.31
C TRP A 80 9.71 12.45 -5.02
N PHE A 81 9.81 11.45 -4.16
CA PHE A 81 9.22 11.51 -2.83
C PHE A 81 10.29 11.31 -1.77
N ASP A 82 10.45 12.30 -0.90
CA ASP A 82 11.36 12.25 0.23
C ASP A 82 10.72 11.45 1.37
N ILE A 83 11.24 10.25 1.62
CA ILE A 83 10.71 9.34 2.63
C ILE A 83 10.89 9.91 4.04
N ARG A 84 11.95 10.66 4.28
CA ARG A 84 12.25 11.22 5.61
C ARG A 84 11.31 12.37 5.97
N GLU A 85 11.05 13.22 4.98
CA GLU A 85 10.19 14.40 5.18
C GLU A 85 8.70 14.11 4.89
N GLY A 86 8.41 13.03 4.15
CA GLY A 86 7.06 12.70 3.73
C GLY A 86 6.50 13.66 2.68
N LEU A 87 7.35 14.24 1.84
CA LEU A 87 7.00 15.27 0.88
C LEU A 87 7.46 14.92 -0.53
N TYR A 88 6.70 15.39 -1.53
CA TYR A 88 7.14 15.37 -2.92
C TYR A 88 8.16 16.49 -3.16
N THR A 89 9.13 16.23 -4.01
CA THR A 89 10.17 17.20 -4.34
C THR A 89 10.55 17.12 -5.81
N PRO A 90 10.78 18.27 -6.49
CA PRO A 90 11.16 18.27 -7.89
C PRO A 90 12.60 17.81 -8.13
N VAL A 91 13.44 17.82 -7.09
CA VAL A 91 14.84 17.46 -7.16
C VAL A 91 15.08 16.24 -6.27
N ARG A 92 15.88 15.29 -6.77
CA ARG A 92 16.23 14.12 -5.99
C ARG A 92 16.96 14.52 -4.69
N PRO A 93 16.46 14.12 -3.51
CA PRO A 93 17.16 14.32 -2.25
C PRO A 93 18.55 13.67 -2.24
N ALA A 94 19.48 14.27 -1.50
CA ALA A 94 20.86 13.78 -1.42
C ALA A 94 21.04 12.51 -0.57
N HIS A 95 20.06 12.18 0.27
CA HIS A 95 20.07 10.98 1.12
C HIS A 95 19.40 9.78 0.40
N PRO A 96 19.61 8.53 0.87
CA PRO A 96 19.06 7.33 0.23
C PRO A 96 17.56 7.10 0.49
N GLY A 97 16.94 7.80 1.44
CA GLY A 97 15.52 7.66 1.78
C GLY A 97 14.61 8.34 0.76
N VAL A 98 14.55 7.79 -0.44
CA VAL A 98 13.87 8.42 -1.58
C VAL A 98 13.05 7.37 -2.34
N MET A 99 11.80 7.70 -2.68
CA MET A 99 11.07 6.96 -3.72
C MET A 99 11.42 7.54 -5.08
N THR A 100 11.59 6.66 -6.06
CA THR A 100 11.77 7.04 -7.46
C THR A 100 10.58 7.86 -7.97
N GLN A 101 10.76 8.58 -9.06
CA GLN A 101 9.70 9.33 -9.72
C GLN A 101 8.50 8.44 -10.07
N GLU A 102 8.74 7.21 -10.51
CA GLU A 102 7.68 6.24 -10.81
C GLU A 102 6.91 5.83 -9.54
N CYS A 103 7.62 5.49 -8.46
CA CYS A 103 6.97 5.14 -7.19
C CYS A 103 6.23 6.33 -6.58
N ALA A 104 6.77 7.53 -6.69
CA ALA A 104 6.12 8.76 -6.23
C ALA A 104 4.81 9.03 -6.99
N ALA A 105 4.82 8.85 -8.31
CA ALA A 105 3.61 8.96 -9.14
C ALA A 105 2.56 7.92 -8.77
N LEU A 106 2.98 6.68 -8.50
CA LEU A 106 2.10 5.62 -8.05
C LEU A 106 1.49 5.90 -6.68
N LEU A 107 2.28 6.39 -5.74
CA LEU A 107 1.80 6.80 -4.43
C LEU A 107 0.70 7.87 -4.57
N HIS A 108 0.96 8.90 -5.36
CA HIS A 108 -0.01 9.95 -5.64
C HIS A 108 -1.30 9.40 -6.25
N THR A 109 -1.19 8.52 -7.24
CA THR A 109 -2.34 7.89 -7.91
C THR A 109 -3.16 7.05 -6.94
N LEU A 110 -2.51 6.20 -6.14
CA LEU A 110 -3.18 5.31 -5.20
C LEU A 110 -3.88 6.06 -4.06
N LEU A 111 -3.30 7.16 -3.59
CA LEU A 111 -3.92 7.99 -2.56
C LEU A 111 -5.19 8.72 -3.03
N ARG A 112 -5.37 8.88 -4.34
CA ARG A 112 -6.51 9.55 -4.95
C ARG A 112 -7.48 8.57 -5.63
N CYS A 113 -7.06 7.34 -5.85
CA CYS A 113 -7.86 6.35 -6.56
C CYS A 113 -9.00 5.83 -5.67
N ASP A 114 -10.19 5.78 -6.24
CA ASP A 114 -11.28 5.00 -5.66
C ASP A 114 -10.92 3.50 -5.78
N VAL A 115 -11.05 2.76 -4.70
CA VAL A 115 -10.73 1.32 -4.66
C VAL A 115 -11.49 0.52 -5.73
N ARG A 116 -12.69 0.94 -6.08
CA ARG A 116 -13.51 0.32 -7.13
C ARG A 116 -12.94 0.49 -8.54
N ARG A 117 -11.99 1.41 -8.71
CA ARG A 117 -11.36 1.71 -9.99
C ARG A 117 -9.90 1.25 -10.07
N LEU A 118 -9.47 0.41 -9.15
CA LEU A 118 -8.09 -0.11 -9.12
C LEU A 118 -7.71 -0.91 -10.37
N GLY A 119 -8.67 -1.54 -11.03
CA GLY A 119 -8.45 -2.23 -12.30
C GLY A 119 -8.02 -1.31 -13.45
N GLU A 120 -8.30 -0.01 -13.36
CA GLU A 120 -7.89 0.98 -14.35
C GLU A 120 -6.43 1.42 -14.18
N VAL A 121 -5.81 1.14 -13.04
CA VAL A 121 -4.43 1.50 -12.77
C VAL A 121 -3.51 0.45 -13.36
N ALA A 122 -2.70 0.86 -14.34
CA ALA A 122 -1.78 -0.04 -15.03
C ALA A 122 -0.50 -0.26 -14.23
N PHE A 123 -0.38 -1.47 -13.69
CA PHE A 123 0.86 -1.95 -13.05
C PHE A 123 1.34 -3.23 -13.72
N ASN A 124 2.65 -3.35 -13.84
CA ASN A 124 3.29 -4.64 -14.05
C ASN A 124 3.85 -5.18 -12.73
N ARG A 125 4.32 -6.44 -12.74
CA ARG A 125 4.87 -7.11 -11.55
C ARG A 125 6.08 -6.36 -10.97
N GLU A 126 6.96 -5.86 -11.81
CA GLU A 126 8.17 -5.13 -11.40
C GLU A 126 7.81 -3.84 -10.65
N ARG A 127 6.92 -3.04 -11.20
CA ARG A 127 6.44 -1.81 -10.57
C ARG A 127 5.73 -2.06 -9.25
N ARG A 128 4.93 -3.13 -9.15
CA ARG A 128 4.32 -3.53 -7.87
C ARG A 128 5.37 -3.85 -6.82
N SER A 129 6.39 -4.61 -7.20
CA SER A 129 7.49 -4.99 -6.32
C SER A 129 8.31 -3.79 -5.85
N ASP A 130 8.62 -2.89 -6.75
CA ASP A 130 9.36 -1.66 -6.45
C ASP A 130 8.58 -0.75 -5.51
N PHE A 131 7.28 -0.60 -5.75
CA PHE A 131 6.42 0.19 -4.89
C PHE A 131 6.29 -0.42 -3.50
N LEU A 132 6.13 -1.73 -3.38
CA LEU A 132 6.09 -2.42 -2.08
C LEU A 132 7.35 -2.14 -1.26
N ARG A 133 8.52 -2.27 -1.86
CA ARG A 133 9.78 -1.94 -1.17
C ARG A 133 9.82 -0.49 -0.72
N ALA A 134 9.40 0.42 -1.58
CA ALA A 134 9.40 1.85 -1.30
C ALA A 134 8.44 2.22 -0.16
N ILE A 135 7.21 1.70 -0.16
CA ILE A 135 6.22 2.01 0.87
C ILE A 135 6.60 1.41 2.23
N PHE A 136 7.18 0.21 2.28
CA PHE A 136 7.68 -0.35 3.52
C PHE A 136 8.88 0.42 4.06
N SER A 137 9.75 0.92 3.19
CA SER A 137 10.82 1.83 3.57
C SER A 137 10.26 3.13 4.18
N TYR A 138 9.18 3.64 3.61
CA TYR A 138 8.47 4.80 4.15
C TYR A 138 7.89 4.56 5.54
N PHE A 139 7.39 3.37 5.81
CA PHE A 139 6.96 3.00 7.17
C PHE A 139 8.13 2.90 8.18
N GLY A 140 9.36 3.08 7.75
CA GLY A 140 10.53 2.96 8.62
C GLY A 140 10.77 1.53 9.09
N TYR A 141 10.27 0.56 8.34
CA TYR A 141 10.18 -0.79 8.80
C TYR A 141 11.12 -1.73 8.12
N LEU A 142 11.90 -2.32 8.93
CA LEU A 142 12.84 -3.35 8.51
C LEU A 142 12.41 -4.78 8.76
N PRO A 143 11.46 -5.10 9.62
CA PRO A 143 10.77 -6.38 9.49
C PRO A 143 10.07 -6.55 8.15
N TYR A 144 10.11 -5.53 7.29
CA TYR A 144 9.63 -5.66 5.92
C TYR A 144 10.28 -6.84 5.19
N ALA A 145 11.50 -7.21 5.53
CA ALA A 145 12.16 -8.39 4.96
C ALA A 145 11.36 -9.68 5.22
N ILE A 146 10.77 -9.80 6.41
CA ILE A 146 9.92 -10.95 6.76
C ILE A 146 8.58 -10.85 6.05
N ILE A 147 7.95 -9.68 6.04
CA ILE A 147 6.70 -9.44 5.32
C ILE A 147 6.92 -9.65 3.83
N ALA A 148 7.99 -9.10 3.26
CA ALA A 148 8.30 -9.22 1.85
C ALA A 148 8.58 -10.67 1.44
N VAL A 149 9.23 -11.45 2.30
CA VAL A 149 9.46 -12.89 2.03
C VAL A 149 8.16 -13.67 2.06
N HIS A 150 7.36 -13.53 3.09
CA HIS A 150 6.10 -14.26 3.21
C HIS A 150 5.03 -13.78 2.24
N SER A 151 4.81 -12.48 2.17
CA SER A 151 3.81 -11.90 1.27
C SER A 151 4.26 -11.96 -0.19
N GLY A 152 5.56 -11.85 -0.45
CA GLY A 152 6.12 -12.01 -1.79
C GLY A 152 5.98 -13.43 -2.34
N LEU A 153 6.08 -14.44 -1.49
CA LEU A 153 5.80 -15.83 -1.85
C LEU A 153 4.31 -16.03 -2.12
N LEU A 154 3.45 -15.56 -1.23
CA LEU A 154 2.00 -15.64 -1.39
C LEU A 154 1.50 -14.85 -2.61
N LEU A 155 2.03 -13.66 -2.84
CA LEU A 155 1.66 -12.83 -3.98
C LEU A 155 2.26 -13.33 -5.31
N ARG A 156 3.39 -14.02 -5.28
CA ARG A 156 3.98 -14.64 -6.48
C ARG A 156 3.11 -15.75 -7.05
N ASP A 157 2.45 -16.50 -6.19
CA ASP A 157 1.61 -17.64 -6.59
C ASP A 157 0.21 -17.21 -7.04
N VAL A 158 -0.16 -15.95 -6.79
CA VAL A 158 -1.51 -15.41 -7.02
C VAL A 158 -1.53 -14.31 -8.12
N LEU A 159 -0.41 -13.73 -8.43
CA LEU A 159 -0.23 -12.66 -9.43
C LEU A 159 0.55 -13.13 -10.65
#